data_3fac387b58dcfd1e0349115b93c890e8
#
_entry.id   3fac387b58dcfd1e0349115b93c890e8
#
_cell.length_a   1.000
_cell.length_b   1.000
_cell.length_c   1.000
_cell.angle_alpha   90.00
_cell.angle_beta   90.00
_cell.angle_gamma   90.00
#
_symmetry.space_group_name_H-M   'P 1'
#
loop_
_entity.id
_entity.type
_entity.pdbx_description
1 polymer ?
#
loop_
_entity_poly.entity_id
_entity_poly.type
_entity_poly.pdbx_seq_one_letter_code
_entity_poly.pdbx_strand_id
1 'polypeptide(L)'
;MSKSVASPDGGVPTPVSDDRFSRFRLIGWWDQEKLRSARVLVIGAGALGNEILKNMALLGFANIVVVDLDSIEASNLSRSILYRASDVGRRKADVAADAVKNIFPEARVHAITANVVHGLGLGLFAWADVVIAGLDNREARLWINRACWKMNKPWIDGAIEGINGVARVFKAGQPPCYECTLGETDWAILNKRMSCNLLALENDTEGKVATTPTISSIIAGLQVQEAVKLLHGLPVLAGKGFIFEGLNHTSYKVEYTE
;
A
#
# COMPACT_ATOMS: atom_id res chain seq x y z
N MET A 1 6.99 -35.33 -4.24
CA MET A 1 5.77 -36.16 -4.30
C MET A 1 4.58 -35.23 -4.16
N SER A 2 3.98 -34.86 -5.29
CA SER A 2 2.81 -33.99 -5.36
C SER A 2 1.57 -34.82 -5.04
N LYS A 3 0.88 -34.51 -3.94
CA LYS A 3 -0.44 -35.07 -3.67
C LYS A 3 -1.47 -34.26 -4.45
N SER A 4 -2.02 -34.86 -5.50
CA SER A 4 -3.23 -34.35 -6.17
C SER A 4 -4.40 -34.48 -5.20
N VAL A 5 -5.03 -33.38 -4.86
CA VAL A 5 -6.33 -33.36 -4.17
C VAL A 5 -7.38 -33.64 -5.24
N ALA A 6 -7.96 -34.83 -5.20
CA ALA A 6 -9.07 -35.22 -6.05
C ALA A 6 -10.33 -34.46 -5.64
N SER A 7 -11.04 -33.88 -6.61
CA SER A 7 -12.40 -33.34 -6.43
C SER A 7 -13.38 -34.49 -6.21
N PRO A 8 -14.40 -34.35 -5.34
CA PRO A 8 -15.35 -35.43 -5.03
C PRO A 8 -16.35 -35.75 -6.14
N ASP A 9 -16.43 -34.94 -7.19
CA ASP A 9 -17.30 -35.20 -8.33
C ASP A 9 -16.45 -35.44 -9.58
N GLY A 10 -16.50 -36.67 -10.12
CA GLY A 10 -15.73 -37.15 -11.27
C GLY A 10 -16.02 -36.42 -12.61
N GLY A 11 -16.12 -35.11 -12.60
CA GLY A 11 -16.22 -34.27 -13.77
C GLY A 11 -14.85 -34.11 -14.44
N VAL A 12 -14.79 -34.34 -15.76
CA VAL A 12 -13.66 -33.99 -16.62
C VAL A 12 -13.27 -32.53 -16.33
N PRO A 13 -12.00 -32.23 -16.01
CA PRO A 13 -11.59 -30.85 -15.75
C PRO A 13 -11.93 -30.00 -16.99
N THR A 14 -12.83 -29.05 -16.84
CA THR A 14 -13.11 -28.07 -17.91
C THR A 14 -11.77 -27.39 -18.21
N PRO A 15 -11.36 -27.29 -19.49
CA PRO A 15 -10.11 -26.62 -19.84
C PRO A 15 -10.17 -25.21 -19.28
N VAL A 16 -9.25 -24.89 -18.39
CA VAL A 16 -9.12 -23.54 -17.84
C VAL A 16 -8.81 -22.62 -19.02
N SER A 17 -9.72 -21.69 -19.34
CA SER A 17 -9.50 -20.72 -20.42
C SER A 17 -8.13 -20.06 -20.21
N ASP A 18 -7.30 -20.00 -21.25
CA ASP A 18 -5.99 -19.34 -21.19
C ASP A 18 -6.19 -17.82 -21.25
N ASP A 19 -6.58 -17.25 -20.13
CA ASP A 19 -6.70 -15.81 -19.93
C ASP A 19 -5.70 -15.33 -18.87
N ARG A 20 -5.60 -14.01 -18.72
CA ARG A 20 -4.68 -13.31 -17.83
C ARG A 20 -4.67 -13.84 -16.38
N PHE A 21 -5.81 -14.31 -15.87
CA PHE A 21 -5.99 -14.72 -14.48
C PHE A 21 -6.10 -16.24 -14.31
N SER A 22 -5.87 -17.00 -15.39
CA SER A 22 -6.02 -18.47 -15.40
C SER A 22 -5.23 -19.15 -14.28
N ARG A 23 -4.02 -18.65 -13.96
CA ARG A 23 -3.18 -19.22 -12.92
C ARG A 23 -3.71 -18.97 -11.52
N PHE A 24 -4.40 -17.84 -11.30
CA PHE A 24 -4.98 -17.51 -9.99
C PHE A 24 -6.16 -18.42 -9.64
N ARG A 25 -6.92 -18.87 -10.65
CA ARG A 25 -8.02 -19.84 -10.45
C ARG A 25 -7.57 -21.20 -9.91
N LEU A 26 -6.28 -21.51 -9.97
CA LEU A 26 -5.72 -22.71 -9.36
C LEU A 26 -5.56 -22.59 -7.84
N ILE A 27 -5.72 -21.39 -7.29
CA ILE A 27 -5.67 -21.12 -5.84
C ILE A 27 -7.10 -21.31 -5.31
N GLY A 28 -7.36 -22.37 -4.56
CA GLY A 28 -8.70 -22.84 -4.22
C GLY A 28 -9.63 -21.84 -3.49
N TRP A 29 -9.06 -20.80 -2.85
CA TRP A 29 -9.83 -19.75 -2.18
C TRP A 29 -9.89 -18.43 -2.97
N TRP A 30 -9.25 -18.37 -4.14
CA TRP A 30 -9.15 -17.15 -4.93
C TRP A 30 -10.46 -16.81 -5.65
N ASP A 31 -10.91 -15.59 -5.45
CA ASP A 31 -12.07 -15.02 -6.12
C ASP A 31 -11.65 -13.72 -6.83
N GLN A 32 -11.52 -13.79 -8.14
CA GLN A 32 -11.07 -12.67 -8.96
C GLN A 32 -12.04 -11.48 -8.91
N GLU A 33 -13.35 -11.75 -8.77
CA GLU A 33 -14.36 -10.69 -8.76
C GLU A 33 -14.29 -9.83 -7.50
N LYS A 34 -13.85 -10.38 -6.38
CA LYS A 34 -13.58 -9.61 -5.16
C LYS A 34 -12.50 -8.54 -5.37
N LEU A 35 -11.45 -8.85 -6.14
CA LEU A 35 -10.40 -7.89 -6.45
C LEU A 35 -10.87 -6.89 -7.51
N ARG A 36 -11.60 -7.36 -8.52
CA ARG A 36 -12.12 -6.52 -9.60
C ARG A 36 -13.14 -5.48 -9.09
N SER A 37 -14.00 -5.88 -8.18
CA SER A 37 -15.02 -4.99 -7.59
C SER A 37 -14.49 -4.10 -6.48
N ALA A 38 -13.41 -4.48 -5.81
CA ALA A 38 -12.83 -3.74 -4.70
C ALA A 38 -12.43 -2.31 -5.08
N ARG A 39 -12.72 -1.37 -4.20
CA ARG A 39 -12.34 0.04 -4.32
C ARG A 39 -11.15 0.32 -3.42
N VAL A 40 -10.02 0.65 -4.02
CA VAL A 40 -8.77 0.82 -3.28
C VAL A 40 -8.28 2.25 -3.39
N LEU A 41 -8.00 2.85 -2.24
CA LEU A 41 -7.35 4.14 -2.12
C LEU A 41 -5.86 3.91 -1.82
N VAL A 42 -5.00 4.25 -2.78
CA VAL A 42 -3.54 4.19 -2.63
C VAL A 42 -3.01 5.58 -2.35
N ILE A 43 -2.34 5.75 -1.22
CA ILE A 43 -1.78 7.04 -0.80
C ILE A 43 -0.25 6.95 -0.81
N GLY A 44 0.36 7.78 -1.66
CA GLY A 44 1.77 7.75 -2.00
C GLY A 44 2.04 6.95 -3.27
N ALA A 45 2.71 7.58 -4.24
CA ALA A 45 3.17 6.98 -5.50
C ALA A 45 4.71 7.00 -5.61
N GLY A 46 5.41 7.01 -4.47
CA GLY A 46 6.85 6.84 -4.36
C GLY A 46 7.28 5.38 -4.61
N ALA A 47 8.42 4.97 -4.04
CA ALA A 47 8.97 3.63 -4.24
C ALA A 47 7.98 2.50 -3.87
N LEU A 48 7.38 2.56 -2.67
CA LEU A 48 6.35 1.59 -2.25
C LEU A 48 5.09 1.68 -3.12
N GLY A 49 4.57 2.91 -3.34
CA GLY A 49 3.35 3.10 -4.13
C GLY A 49 3.47 2.58 -5.55
N ASN A 50 4.62 2.74 -6.19
CA ASN A 50 4.89 2.17 -7.52
C ASN A 50 4.75 0.64 -7.51
N GLU A 51 5.36 -0.04 -6.55
CA GLU A 51 5.30 -1.49 -6.43
C GLU A 51 3.90 -1.98 -6.04
N ILE A 52 3.20 -1.25 -5.16
CA ILE A 52 1.79 -1.52 -4.80
C ILE A 52 0.94 -1.47 -6.06
N LEU A 53 0.98 -0.36 -6.81
CA LEU A 53 0.16 -0.14 -8.00
C LEU A 53 0.48 -1.15 -9.12
N LYS A 54 1.75 -1.48 -9.33
CA LYS A 54 2.17 -2.56 -10.25
C LYS A 54 1.52 -3.88 -9.87
N ASN A 55 1.65 -4.30 -8.61
CA ASN A 55 1.10 -5.56 -8.14
C ASN A 55 -0.43 -5.59 -8.25
N MET A 56 -1.11 -4.49 -7.91
CA MET A 56 -2.56 -4.37 -8.07
C MET A 56 -3.02 -4.50 -9.51
N ALA A 57 -2.32 -3.85 -10.45
CA ALA A 57 -2.61 -3.95 -11.87
C ALA A 57 -2.44 -5.39 -12.39
N LEU A 58 -1.39 -6.10 -11.96
CA LEU A 58 -1.15 -7.50 -12.32
C LEU A 58 -2.21 -8.44 -11.73
N LEU A 59 -2.71 -8.15 -10.55
CA LEU A 59 -3.74 -8.91 -9.85
C LEU A 59 -5.17 -8.59 -10.35
N GLY A 60 -5.35 -7.55 -11.18
CA GLY A 60 -6.65 -7.20 -11.76
C GLY A 60 -7.56 -6.38 -10.86
N PHE A 61 -7.00 -5.55 -9.96
CA PHE A 61 -7.79 -4.54 -9.26
C PHE A 61 -8.28 -3.49 -10.25
N ALA A 62 -9.59 -3.31 -10.33
CA ALA A 62 -10.16 -2.45 -11.36
C ALA A 62 -10.54 -1.05 -10.89
N ASN A 63 -10.73 -0.79 -9.60
CA ASN A 63 -11.15 0.53 -9.13
C ASN A 63 -10.12 1.10 -8.14
N ILE A 64 -9.30 2.02 -8.61
CA ILE A 64 -8.17 2.57 -7.85
C ILE A 64 -8.25 4.10 -7.86
N VAL A 65 -8.08 4.70 -6.70
CA VAL A 65 -7.72 6.11 -6.58
C VAL A 65 -6.29 6.18 -6.07
N VAL A 66 -5.42 6.89 -6.79
CA VAL A 66 -4.04 7.13 -6.37
C VAL A 66 -3.84 8.60 -6.02
N VAL A 67 -3.24 8.85 -4.85
CA VAL A 67 -3.00 10.19 -4.31
C VAL A 67 -1.51 10.38 -4.08
N ASP A 68 -0.95 11.42 -4.66
CA ASP A 68 0.42 11.87 -4.39
C ASP A 68 0.53 13.36 -4.73
N LEU A 69 1.26 14.11 -3.94
CA LEU A 69 1.37 15.57 -4.17
C LEU A 69 2.57 15.95 -5.04
N ASP A 70 3.54 15.05 -5.20
CA ASP A 70 4.85 15.36 -5.78
C ASP A 70 4.89 15.26 -7.30
N SER A 71 5.96 15.81 -7.85
CA SER A 71 6.41 15.55 -9.22
C SER A 71 7.55 14.51 -9.21
N ILE A 72 7.75 13.88 -10.37
CA ILE A 72 8.80 12.89 -10.58
C ILE A 72 10.14 13.59 -10.67
N GLU A 73 11.11 13.14 -9.87
CA GLU A 73 12.51 13.56 -9.93
C GLU A 73 13.37 12.44 -10.55
N ALA A 74 14.52 12.82 -11.14
CA ALA A 74 15.47 11.83 -11.68
C ALA A 74 15.92 10.81 -10.62
N SER A 75 16.05 11.23 -9.36
CA SER A 75 16.39 10.36 -8.23
C SER A 75 15.35 9.28 -7.95
N ASN A 76 14.10 9.45 -8.39
CA ASN A 76 13.03 8.46 -8.21
C ASN A 76 13.19 7.26 -9.14
N LEU A 77 13.82 7.44 -10.31
CA LEU A 77 13.91 6.43 -11.36
C LEU A 77 14.67 5.16 -10.94
N SER A 78 15.52 5.27 -9.93
CA SER A 78 16.27 4.11 -9.39
C SER A 78 15.40 3.11 -8.63
N ARG A 79 14.15 3.51 -8.22
CA ARG A 79 13.29 2.71 -7.36
C ARG A 79 11.79 2.82 -7.65
N SER A 80 11.42 3.36 -8.82
CA SER A 80 10.02 3.58 -9.21
C SER A 80 9.77 2.98 -10.58
N ILE A 81 9.31 1.75 -10.63
CA ILE A 81 9.17 0.93 -11.85
C ILE A 81 8.17 1.49 -12.87
N LEU A 82 7.19 2.28 -12.43
CA LEU A 82 6.15 2.85 -13.29
C LEU A 82 6.61 4.11 -14.04
N TYR A 83 7.76 4.70 -13.66
CA TYR A 83 8.26 5.96 -14.22
C TYR A 83 9.37 5.72 -15.25
N ARG A 84 9.49 6.65 -16.18
CA ARG A 84 10.52 6.68 -17.23
C ARG A 84 11.28 8.00 -17.16
N ALA A 85 12.45 8.07 -17.77
CA ALA A 85 13.23 9.31 -17.84
C ALA A 85 12.46 10.48 -18.47
N SER A 86 11.57 10.19 -19.43
CA SER A 86 10.69 11.17 -20.05
C SER A 86 9.59 11.73 -19.14
N ASP A 87 9.36 11.12 -17.98
CA ASP A 87 8.32 11.53 -17.04
C ASP A 87 8.82 12.51 -15.97
N VAL A 88 10.14 12.81 -15.94
CA VAL A 88 10.71 13.76 -14.99
C VAL A 88 10.01 15.12 -15.10
N GLY A 89 9.56 15.65 -13.96
CA GLY A 89 8.79 16.90 -13.87
C GLY A 89 7.26 16.71 -13.93
N ARG A 90 6.75 15.57 -14.41
CA ARG A 90 5.32 15.25 -14.42
C ARG A 90 4.84 14.85 -13.01
N ARG A 91 3.54 14.97 -12.76
CA ARG A 91 2.93 14.57 -11.48
C ARG A 91 2.99 13.06 -11.28
N LYS A 92 3.44 12.63 -10.09
CA LYS A 92 3.59 11.19 -9.75
C LYS A 92 2.27 10.43 -9.89
N ALA A 93 1.18 10.99 -9.36
CA ALA A 93 -0.13 10.34 -9.39
C ALA A 93 -0.63 10.12 -10.81
N ASP A 94 -0.48 11.11 -11.71
CA ASP A 94 -0.94 11.04 -13.09
C ASP A 94 -0.20 9.94 -13.86
N VAL A 95 1.14 9.96 -13.79
CA VAL A 95 1.98 8.98 -14.50
C VAL A 95 1.74 7.57 -13.97
N ALA A 96 1.60 7.42 -12.65
CA ALA A 96 1.28 6.14 -12.05
C ALA A 96 -0.07 5.60 -12.50
N ALA A 97 -1.10 6.46 -12.58
CA ALA A 97 -2.42 6.06 -13.07
C ALA A 97 -2.39 5.61 -14.53
N ASP A 98 -1.67 6.34 -15.40
CA ASP A 98 -1.48 5.96 -16.80
C ASP A 98 -0.73 4.63 -16.93
N ALA A 99 0.32 4.44 -16.14
CA ALA A 99 1.10 3.19 -16.14
C ALA A 99 0.26 1.98 -15.69
N VAL A 100 -0.60 2.14 -14.69
CA VAL A 100 -1.54 1.09 -14.26
C VAL A 100 -2.50 0.72 -15.39
N LYS A 101 -3.08 1.70 -16.09
CA LYS A 101 -3.96 1.46 -17.25
C LYS A 101 -3.23 0.77 -18.40
N ASN A 102 -1.94 1.07 -18.61
CA ASN A 102 -1.13 0.38 -19.61
C ASN A 102 -0.88 -1.10 -19.25
N ILE A 103 -0.74 -1.42 -17.96
CA ILE A 103 -0.59 -2.80 -17.49
C ILE A 103 -1.94 -3.54 -17.50
N PHE A 104 -3.00 -2.89 -17.04
CA PHE A 104 -4.35 -3.43 -16.97
C PHE A 104 -5.38 -2.43 -17.54
N PRO A 105 -5.69 -2.50 -18.85
CA PRO A 105 -6.54 -1.51 -19.52
C PRO A 105 -7.97 -1.41 -18.99
N GLU A 106 -8.47 -2.45 -18.32
CA GLU A 106 -9.80 -2.46 -17.70
C GLU A 106 -9.84 -1.67 -16.38
N ALA A 107 -8.69 -1.27 -15.84
CA ALA A 107 -8.61 -0.52 -14.60
C ALA A 107 -9.15 0.91 -14.75
N ARG A 108 -10.03 1.29 -13.84
CA ARG A 108 -10.52 2.66 -13.65
C ARG A 108 -9.65 3.30 -12.57
N VAL A 109 -8.66 4.08 -13.00
CA VAL A 109 -7.71 4.71 -12.10
C VAL A 109 -7.88 6.20 -12.16
N HIS A 110 -8.12 6.80 -10.99
CA HIS A 110 -8.21 8.25 -10.81
C HIS A 110 -6.99 8.75 -10.07
N ALA A 111 -6.29 9.72 -10.64
CA ALA A 111 -5.17 10.38 -10.02
C ALA A 111 -5.62 11.65 -9.30
N ILE A 112 -5.11 11.88 -8.10
CA ILE A 112 -5.35 13.10 -7.33
C ILE A 112 -3.99 13.65 -6.88
N THR A 113 -3.66 14.84 -7.35
CA THR A 113 -2.48 15.58 -6.88
C THR A 113 -2.88 16.42 -5.67
N ALA A 114 -2.66 15.88 -4.48
CA ALA A 114 -3.02 16.55 -3.24
C ALA A 114 -2.19 16.08 -2.05
N ASN A 115 -2.03 16.95 -1.05
CA ASN A 115 -1.53 16.57 0.26
C ASN A 115 -2.64 15.82 1.02
N VAL A 116 -2.33 14.62 1.53
CA VAL A 116 -3.32 13.79 2.23
C VAL A 116 -3.86 14.45 3.49
N VAL A 117 -3.06 15.27 4.18
CA VAL A 117 -3.44 15.92 5.44
C VAL A 117 -4.44 17.05 5.23
N HIS A 118 -4.27 17.84 4.17
CA HIS A 118 -5.03 19.08 3.95
C HIS A 118 -5.91 19.04 2.70
N GLY A 119 -5.66 18.13 1.78
CA GLY A 119 -6.29 18.12 0.45
C GLY A 119 -7.28 16.98 0.22
N LEU A 120 -7.45 16.04 1.17
CA LEU A 120 -8.37 14.92 1.02
C LEU A 120 -9.55 15.02 1.98
N GLY A 121 -10.77 14.97 1.41
CA GLY A 121 -11.98 14.83 2.20
C GLY A 121 -12.22 13.39 2.65
N LEU A 122 -12.95 13.22 3.76
CA LEU A 122 -13.32 11.90 4.30
C LEU A 122 -14.16 11.06 3.32
N GLY A 123 -14.77 11.67 2.31
CA GLY A 123 -15.55 10.98 1.27
C GLY A 123 -14.74 9.94 0.50
N LEU A 124 -13.44 10.18 0.24
CA LEU A 124 -12.56 9.22 -0.42
C LEU A 124 -12.28 7.99 0.49
N PHE A 125 -12.08 8.24 1.78
CA PHE A 125 -11.94 7.15 2.75
C PHE A 125 -13.24 6.35 2.89
N ALA A 126 -14.40 7.02 2.91
CA ALA A 126 -15.69 6.35 2.94
C ALA A 126 -15.95 5.50 1.69
N TRP A 127 -15.52 5.98 0.52
CA TRP A 127 -15.63 5.28 -0.75
C TRP A 127 -14.79 3.99 -0.79
N ALA A 128 -13.58 4.00 -0.22
CA ALA A 128 -12.66 2.88 -0.28
C ALA A 128 -13.15 1.68 0.54
N ASP A 129 -12.87 0.47 0.07
CA ASP A 129 -13.02 -0.77 0.83
C ASP A 129 -11.74 -1.08 1.63
N VAL A 130 -10.59 -0.65 1.12
CA VAL A 130 -9.28 -0.70 1.78
C VAL A 130 -8.42 0.49 1.37
N VAL A 131 -7.64 1.01 2.32
CA VAL A 131 -6.63 2.04 2.08
C VAL A 131 -5.24 1.41 2.18
N ILE A 132 -4.35 1.71 1.23
CA ILE A 132 -2.95 1.24 1.26
C ILE A 132 -2.04 2.47 1.21
N ALA A 133 -1.14 2.59 2.18
CA ALA A 133 -0.24 3.73 2.29
C ALA A 133 1.22 3.32 2.05
N GLY A 134 1.90 4.09 1.18
CA GLY A 134 3.33 3.99 0.90
C GLY A 134 4.00 5.33 1.10
N LEU A 135 4.01 5.83 2.34
CA LEU A 135 4.44 7.17 2.73
C LEU A 135 5.77 7.14 3.49
N ASP A 136 6.42 8.27 3.54
CA ASP A 136 7.70 8.51 4.24
C ASP A 136 7.57 9.38 5.49
N ASN A 137 6.38 9.93 5.80
CA ASN A 137 6.19 10.79 6.96
C ASN A 137 5.13 10.27 7.94
N ARG A 138 5.35 10.57 9.24
CA ARG A 138 4.50 10.13 10.36
C ARG A 138 3.18 10.89 10.44
N GLU A 139 3.17 12.16 10.09
CA GLU A 139 1.98 13.02 10.14
C GLU A 139 0.90 12.52 9.17
N ALA A 140 1.29 12.22 7.94
CA ALA A 140 0.38 11.68 6.95
C ALA A 140 -0.20 10.32 7.39
N ARG A 141 0.63 9.44 7.99
CA ARG A 141 0.15 8.16 8.54
C ARG A 141 -0.85 8.36 9.69
N LEU A 142 -0.57 9.31 10.58
CA LEU A 142 -1.46 9.65 11.69
C LEU A 142 -2.82 10.14 11.16
N TRP A 143 -2.80 11.01 10.14
CA TRP A 143 -4.02 11.49 9.51
C TRP A 143 -4.81 10.35 8.86
N ILE A 144 -4.16 9.47 8.09
CA ILE A 144 -4.80 8.30 7.49
C ILE A 144 -5.42 7.40 8.57
N ASN A 145 -4.69 7.13 9.65
CA ASN A 145 -5.20 6.33 10.76
C ASN A 145 -6.49 6.90 11.31
N ARG A 146 -6.52 8.20 11.60
CA ARG A 146 -7.69 8.90 12.12
C ARG A 146 -8.85 8.92 11.14
N ALA A 147 -8.58 9.16 9.86
CA ALA A 147 -9.59 9.12 8.81
C ALA A 147 -10.18 7.72 8.62
N CYS A 148 -9.35 6.69 8.57
CA CYS A 148 -9.76 5.30 8.45
C CYS A 148 -10.56 4.85 9.67
N TRP A 149 -10.12 5.22 10.88
CA TRP A 149 -10.84 4.92 12.12
C TRP A 149 -12.23 5.55 12.11
N LYS A 150 -12.33 6.83 11.77
CA LYS A 150 -13.60 7.57 11.68
C LYS A 150 -14.55 7.00 10.63
N MET A 151 -14.01 6.53 9.50
CA MET A 151 -14.80 5.97 8.40
C MET A 151 -15.01 4.46 8.50
N ASN A 152 -14.55 3.84 9.58
CA ASN A 152 -14.59 2.38 9.80
C ASN A 152 -13.97 1.61 8.62
N LYS A 153 -12.77 2.01 8.20
CA LYS A 153 -12.06 1.40 7.07
C LYS A 153 -10.75 0.75 7.52
N PRO A 154 -10.43 -0.44 7.01
CA PRO A 154 -9.11 -1.01 7.22
C PRO A 154 -8.07 -0.26 6.39
N TRP A 155 -6.85 -0.15 6.91
CA TRP A 155 -5.74 0.36 6.14
C TRP A 155 -4.45 -0.43 6.38
N ILE A 156 -3.61 -0.41 5.37
CA ILE A 156 -2.37 -1.19 5.33
C ILE A 156 -1.22 -0.21 5.14
N ASP A 157 -0.34 -0.19 6.12
CA ASP A 157 0.84 0.67 6.15
C ASP A 157 2.09 -0.11 5.73
N GLY A 158 2.98 0.56 5.03
CA GLY A 158 4.33 0.11 4.75
C GLY A 158 5.34 1.19 5.06
N ALA A 159 6.46 0.79 5.68
CA ALA A 159 7.61 1.67 5.86
C ALA A 159 8.89 0.94 5.48
N ILE A 160 9.83 1.67 4.90
CA ILE A 160 11.11 1.14 4.43
C ILE A 160 12.24 2.09 4.80
N GLU A 161 13.39 1.53 5.15
CA GLU A 161 14.62 2.28 5.42
C GLU A 161 15.84 1.42 5.06
N GLY A 162 16.70 1.94 4.18
CA GLY A 162 17.83 1.17 3.65
C GLY A 162 17.35 -0.07 2.91
N ILE A 163 17.60 -1.23 3.51
CA ILE A 163 17.16 -2.55 3.04
C ILE A 163 16.23 -3.25 4.04
N ASN A 164 15.74 -2.51 5.04
CA ASN A 164 14.82 -2.98 6.06
C ASN A 164 13.41 -2.43 5.79
N GLY A 165 12.39 -3.08 6.34
CA GLY A 165 11.03 -2.58 6.20
C GLY A 165 10.02 -3.27 7.10
N VAL A 166 8.84 -2.66 7.16
CA VAL A 166 7.71 -3.17 7.94
C VAL A 166 6.41 -3.05 7.15
N ALA A 167 5.56 -4.07 7.26
CA ALA A 167 4.17 -4.02 6.81
C ALA A 167 3.23 -4.20 8.01
N ARG A 168 2.16 -3.40 8.10
CA ARG A 168 1.20 -3.37 9.21
C ARG A 168 -0.22 -3.30 8.68
N VAL A 169 -1.16 -3.91 9.37
CA VAL A 169 -2.59 -3.81 9.06
C VAL A 169 -3.32 -3.25 10.26
N PHE A 170 -4.11 -2.21 10.04
CA PHE A 170 -4.94 -1.59 11.05
C PHE A 170 -6.41 -1.67 10.66
N LYS A 171 -7.26 -2.08 11.60
CA LYS A 171 -8.71 -2.19 11.41
C LYS A 171 -9.41 -1.32 12.44
N ALA A 172 -10.28 -0.44 11.98
CA ALA A 172 -11.08 0.39 12.87
C ALA A 172 -11.88 -0.48 13.86
N GLY A 173 -11.93 -0.05 15.12
CA GLY A 173 -12.58 -0.80 16.19
C GLY A 173 -11.84 -2.04 16.70
N GLN A 174 -10.64 -2.33 16.18
CA GLN A 174 -9.78 -3.43 16.61
C GLN A 174 -8.39 -2.88 16.94
N PRO A 175 -8.16 -2.43 18.18
CA PRO A 175 -6.85 -1.98 18.61
C PRO A 175 -5.83 -3.16 18.62
N PRO A 176 -4.51 -2.83 18.57
CA PRO A 176 -3.94 -1.49 18.52
C PRO A 176 -4.07 -0.83 17.13
N CYS A 177 -4.18 0.51 17.11
CA CYS A 177 -4.14 1.33 15.89
C CYS A 177 -2.72 1.89 15.65
N TYR A 178 -2.53 2.68 14.58
CA TYR A 178 -1.21 3.27 14.30
C TYR A 178 -0.72 4.18 15.45
N GLU A 179 -1.60 4.94 16.09
CA GLU A 179 -1.22 5.80 17.22
C GLU A 179 -0.65 5.00 18.39
N CYS A 180 -1.15 3.79 18.64
CA CYS A 180 -0.63 2.88 19.66
C CYS A 180 0.79 2.36 19.34
N THR A 181 1.24 2.47 18.09
CA THR A 181 2.60 2.06 17.70
C THR A 181 3.63 3.16 17.84
N LEU A 182 3.22 4.39 18.20
CA LEU A 182 4.07 5.56 18.32
C LEU A 182 4.68 5.65 19.71
N GLY A 183 6.01 5.75 19.78
CA GLY A 183 6.75 6.01 21.01
C GLY A 183 6.85 7.50 21.35
N GLU A 184 7.45 7.82 22.50
CA GLU A 184 7.66 9.21 22.96
C GLU A 184 8.42 10.06 21.95
N THR A 185 9.44 9.51 21.30
CA THR A 185 10.22 10.20 20.27
C THR A 185 9.36 10.56 19.05
N ASP A 186 8.48 9.66 18.61
CA ASP A 186 7.59 9.91 17.51
C ASP A 186 6.61 11.04 17.83
N TRP A 187 6.04 11.03 19.03
CA TRP A 187 5.16 12.09 19.50
C TRP A 187 5.87 13.43 19.66
N ALA A 188 7.13 13.44 20.09
CA ALA A 188 7.93 14.67 20.18
C ALA A 188 8.11 15.30 18.79
N ILE A 189 8.40 14.51 17.76
CA ILE A 189 8.53 14.96 16.36
C ILE A 189 7.18 15.49 15.83
N LEU A 190 6.10 14.73 16.04
CA LEU A 190 4.76 15.12 15.59
C LEU A 190 4.28 16.41 16.25
N ASN A 191 4.47 16.56 17.56
CA ASN A 191 4.09 17.76 18.30
C ASN A 191 4.86 18.99 17.83
N LYS A 192 6.15 18.86 17.50
CA LYS A 192 6.95 19.94 16.94
C LYS A 192 6.40 20.42 15.59
N ARG A 193 5.96 19.49 14.72
CA ARG A 193 5.36 19.80 13.41
C ARG A 193 3.95 20.37 13.50
N MET A 194 3.15 19.88 14.45
CA MET A 194 1.79 20.37 14.68
C MET A 194 1.74 21.66 15.50
N SER A 195 2.89 22.12 16.02
CA SER A 195 3.00 23.38 16.74
C SER A 195 2.76 24.58 15.81
N CYS A 196 2.05 25.59 16.30
CA CYS A 196 1.82 26.86 15.57
C CYS A 196 3.12 27.65 15.25
N ASN A 197 4.28 27.14 15.61
CA ASN A 197 5.56 27.79 15.38
C ASN A 197 6.10 27.47 13.98
N LEU A 198 5.50 28.09 12.96
CA LEU A 198 5.85 27.92 11.52
C LEU A 198 7.33 28.19 11.20
N LEU A 199 8.02 29.00 12.01
CA LEU A 199 9.44 29.33 11.82
C LEU A 199 10.39 28.18 12.14
N ALA A 200 9.94 27.12 12.85
CA ALA A 200 10.74 25.94 13.14
C ALA A 200 10.74 24.91 11.98
N LEU A 201 9.87 25.07 10.97
CA LEU A 201 9.71 24.13 9.87
C LEU A 201 10.69 24.36 8.71
N GLU A 202 11.30 25.54 8.59
CA GLU A 202 12.19 25.87 7.47
C GLU A 202 13.54 25.12 7.49
N ASN A 203 13.93 24.52 8.61
CA ASN A 203 15.21 23.81 8.77
C ASN A 203 15.09 22.29 8.95
N ASP A 204 13.88 21.73 8.94
CA ASP A 204 13.68 20.29 9.06
C ASP A 204 13.65 19.66 7.66
N THR A 205 14.82 19.65 7.02
CA THR A 205 15.08 18.69 5.95
C THR A 205 15.12 17.30 6.59
N GLU A 206 13.95 16.70 6.84
CA GLU A 206 13.90 15.25 6.98
C GLU A 206 14.52 14.69 5.71
N GLY A 207 15.74 14.17 5.87
CA GLY A 207 16.53 13.67 4.77
C GLY A 207 15.70 12.62 4.04
N LYS A 208 15.70 12.67 2.71
CA LYS A 208 15.07 11.65 1.87
C LYS A 208 15.55 10.29 2.38
N VAL A 209 14.62 9.44 2.82
CA VAL A 209 14.94 8.14 3.39
C VAL A 209 15.68 7.32 2.33
N ALA A 210 16.91 6.88 2.65
CA ALA A 210 17.66 6.00 1.78
C ALA A 210 16.90 4.68 1.64
N THR A 211 16.69 4.22 0.40
CA THR A 211 15.97 2.98 0.14
C THR A 211 16.38 2.36 -1.19
N THR A 212 16.18 1.06 -1.32
CA THR A 212 16.45 0.30 -2.53
C THR A 212 15.15 -0.19 -3.18
N PRO A 213 15.13 -0.50 -4.47
CA PRO A 213 13.95 -1.07 -5.13
C PRO A 213 13.61 -2.46 -4.58
N THR A 214 14.58 -3.22 -4.09
CA THR A 214 14.38 -4.57 -3.56
C THR A 214 13.51 -4.57 -2.30
N ILE A 215 13.80 -3.70 -1.34
CA ILE A 215 12.98 -3.62 -0.13
C ILE A 215 11.57 -3.07 -0.43
N SER A 216 11.47 -2.13 -1.38
CA SER A 216 10.17 -1.63 -1.83
C SER A 216 9.32 -2.75 -2.40
N SER A 217 9.90 -3.65 -3.22
CA SER A 217 9.18 -4.79 -3.79
C SER A 217 8.73 -5.78 -2.72
N ILE A 218 9.57 -6.07 -1.71
CA ILE A 218 9.23 -7.01 -0.62
C ILE A 218 8.07 -6.46 0.21
N ILE A 219 8.19 -5.23 0.70
CA ILE A 219 7.18 -4.64 1.60
C ILE A 219 5.88 -4.35 0.86
N ALA A 220 5.93 -3.80 -0.35
CA ALA A 220 4.73 -3.59 -1.17
C ALA A 220 4.04 -4.91 -1.54
N GLY A 221 4.82 -5.96 -1.81
CA GLY A 221 4.28 -7.31 -2.02
C GLY A 221 3.48 -7.80 -0.81
N LEU A 222 4.02 -7.63 0.40
CA LEU A 222 3.33 -7.95 1.65
C LEU A 222 2.07 -7.10 1.85
N GLN A 223 2.14 -5.78 1.60
CA GLN A 223 0.99 -4.90 1.71
C GLN A 223 -0.16 -5.33 0.79
N VAL A 224 0.14 -5.61 -0.48
CA VAL A 224 -0.87 -6.03 -1.44
C VAL A 224 -1.40 -7.44 -1.10
N GLN A 225 -0.56 -8.33 -0.61
CA GLN A 225 -1.01 -9.65 -0.15
C GLN A 225 -1.96 -9.54 1.05
N GLU A 226 -1.69 -8.64 2.00
CA GLU A 226 -2.62 -8.38 3.11
C GLU A 226 -3.94 -7.78 2.61
N ALA A 227 -3.93 -6.92 1.58
CA ALA A 227 -5.15 -6.41 0.95
C ALA A 227 -5.95 -7.54 0.28
N VAL A 228 -5.30 -8.43 -0.46
CA VAL A 228 -5.94 -9.61 -1.05
C VAL A 228 -6.58 -10.48 0.02
N LYS A 229 -5.86 -10.80 1.09
CA LYS A 229 -6.37 -11.60 2.22
C LYS A 229 -7.57 -10.94 2.88
N LEU A 230 -7.49 -9.64 3.13
CA LEU A 230 -8.56 -8.86 3.75
C LEU A 230 -9.84 -8.91 2.92
N LEU A 231 -9.75 -8.70 1.60
CA LEU A 231 -10.89 -8.75 0.69
C LEU A 231 -11.49 -10.16 0.55
N HIS A 232 -10.69 -11.19 0.76
CA HIS A 232 -11.17 -12.59 0.79
C HIS A 232 -11.68 -13.04 2.17
N GLY A 233 -11.61 -12.19 3.20
CA GLY A 233 -12.00 -12.55 4.55
C GLY A 233 -11.02 -13.51 5.24
N LEU A 234 -9.79 -13.59 4.78
CA LEU A 234 -8.73 -14.42 5.35
C LEU A 234 -8.04 -13.72 6.54
N PRO A 235 -7.36 -14.46 7.42
CA PRO A 235 -6.61 -13.88 8.53
C PRO A 235 -5.52 -12.91 8.04
N VAL A 236 -5.48 -11.68 8.60
CA VAL A 236 -4.52 -10.63 8.28
C VAL A 236 -3.66 -10.26 9.50
N LEU A 237 -2.64 -9.44 9.29
CA LEU A 237 -1.73 -8.93 10.33
C LEU A 237 -2.39 -7.82 11.21
N ALA A 238 -3.69 -7.94 11.53
CA ALA A 238 -4.37 -6.91 12.32
C ALA A 238 -3.70 -6.77 13.70
N GLY A 239 -3.31 -5.53 14.05
CA GLY A 239 -2.63 -5.22 15.33
C GLY A 239 -1.20 -5.73 15.42
N LYS A 240 -0.60 -6.18 14.32
CA LYS A 240 0.76 -6.72 14.27
C LYS A 240 1.57 -6.05 13.17
N GLY A 241 2.89 -5.99 13.36
CA GLY A 241 3.84 -5.63 12.32
C GLY A 241 4.59 -6.85 11.82
N PHE A 242 4.77 -6.98 10.53
CA PHE A 242 5.74 -7.89 9.94
C PHE A 242 7.00 -7.09 9.63
N ILE A 243 8.09 -7.39 10.30
CA ILE A 243 9.38 -6.73 10.14
C ILE A 243 10.27 -7.61 9.25
N PHE A 244 10.96 -6.98 8.31
CA PHE A 244 11.98 -7.57 7.48
C PHE A 244 13.31 -6.83 7.67
N GLU A 245 14.35 -7.57 8.09
CA GLU A 245 15.72 -7.08 8.25
C GLU A 245 16.60 -7.64 7.14
N GLY A 246 16.92 -6.80 6.17
CA GLY A 246 17.57 -7.25 4.93
C GLY A 246 19.02 -7.70 5.13
N LEU A 247 19.76 -7.09 6.05
CA LEU A 247 21.16 -7.48 6.32
C LEU A 247 21.30 -8.90 6.85
N ASN A 248 20.37 -9.30 7.71
CA ASN A 248 20.44 -10.59 8.40
C ASN A 248 19.52 -11.64 7.76
N HIS A 249 18.75 -11.27 6.72
CA HIS A 249 17.70 -12.10 6.11
C HIS A 249 16.71 -12.65 7.14
N THR A 250 16.41 -11.85 8.18
CA THR A 250 15.47 -12.23 9.22
C THR A 250 14.13 -11.55 9.00
N SER A 251 13.07 -12.25 9.37
CA SER A 251 11.73 -11.67 9.40
C SER A 251 10.97 -12.19 10.61
N TYR A 252 10.24 -11.30 11.26
CA TYR A 252 9.47 -11.65 12.46
C TYR A 252 8.22 -10.78 12.59
N LYS A 253 7.30 -11.23 13.42
CA LYS A 253 6.09 -10.48 13.76
C LYS A 253 6.28 -9.80 15.10
N VAL A 254 5.86 -8.54 15.17
CA VAL A 254 5.77 -7.77 16.41
C VAL A 254 4.30 -7.58 16.73
N GLU A 255 3.93 -7.83 17.97
CA GLU A 255 2.61 -7.50 18.49
C GLU A 255 2.69 -6.13 19.16
N TYR A 256 1.78 -5.25 18.81
CA TYR A 256 1.66 -3.95 19.47
C TYR A 256 0.66 -4.08 20.60
N THR A 257 0.96 -3.44 21.72
CA THR A 257 0.04 -3.30 22.85
C THR A 257 -0.65 -1.95 22.82
N GLU A 258 -1.81 -1.87 23.46
CA GLU A 258 -2.55 -0.61 23.63
C GLU A 258 -1.80 0.34 24.55
#